data_e35f6ce53e5b7b63e03fd0ae6ed917a9
#
_entry.id   e35f6ce53e5b7b63e03fd0ae6ed917a9
#
_cell.length_a   1.000
_cell.length_b   1.000
_cell.length_c   1.000
_cell.angle_alpha   90.00
_cell.angle_beta   90.00
_cell.angle_gamma   90.00
#
_symmetry.space_group_name_H-M   'P 1'
#
loop_
_entity.id
_entity.type
_entity.pdbx_description
1 polymer ?
#
loop_
_entity_poly.entity_id
_entity_poly.type
_entity_poly.pdbx_seq_one_letter_code
_entity_poly.pdbx_strand_id
1 'polypeptide(L)'
;MSHALRLTLLLFCAALLNACSPALIIDDRYQARSQDSRSQYIVLHYTSSGFERSLHTLTEKDVSSHYLISDHDPVIYRLVDENRRAWHAGESSWRGRTWLNSSSIGIELVHPGYIDQASCRRWPPWDPRQIEALIRLLRDIQQRHGISPENVLGHSDIAPQRKVDPGPLFPWQQLIDAGVAVGPDPQRQRVMQHWLGGRIPAISWFQTALHDWGYEVPLHGELDEATRNVVAAFQMRFRPARFDGLPDSETAAILAALVPGQASILLNQSAPQWFDPDANSLPPRLPPCSASGD
;
A
#
# COMPACT_ATOMS: atom_id res chain seq x y z
N MET A 1 54.44 -50.14 -12.68
CA MET A 1 53.39 -49.34 -12.05
C MET A 1 52.04 -49.84 -12.54
N SER A 2 51.21 -50.35 -11.64
CA SER A 2 49.88 -50.89 -11.99
C SER A 2 48.93 -49.79 -12.50
N HIS A 3 47.98 -50.12 -13.37
CA HIS A 3 46.99 -49.20 -13.90
C HIS A 3 46.21 -48.47 -12.77
N ALA A 4 46.01 -49.14 -11.63
CA ALA A 4 45.39 -48.57 -10.42
C ALA A 4 46.21 -47.40 -9.86
N LEU A 5 47.53 -47.49 -9.78
CA LEU A 5 48.39 -46.44 -9.24
C LEU A 5 48.42 -45.19 -10.15
N ARG A 6 48.34 -45.37 -11.50
CA ARG A 6 48.23 -44.28 -12.43
C ARG A 6 46.88 -43.57 -12.39
N LEU A 7 45.80 -44.33 -12.17
CA LEU A 7 44.45 -43.77 -12.04
C LEU A 7 44.31 -42.95 -10.75
N THR A 8 44.87 -43.43 -9.63
CA THR A 8 44.88 -42.75 -8.34
C THR A 8 45.68 -41.45 -8.38
N LEU A 9 46.84 -41.46 -9.10
CA LEU A 9 47.66 -40.25 -9.26
C LEU A 9 46.99 -39.20 -10.15
N LEU A 10 46.29 -39.63 -11.21
CA LEU A 10 45.49 -38.71 -12.06
C LEU A 10 44.30 -38.09 -11.33
N LEU A 11 43.60 -38.84 -10.50
CA LEU A 11 42.52 -38.34 -9.68
C LEU A 11 43.00 -37.35 -8.60
N PHE A 12 44.17 -37.60 -8.01
CA PHE A 12 44.79 -36.71 -7.03
C PHE A 12 45.28 -35.40 -7.67
N CYS A 13 45.88 -35.47 -8.86
CA CYS A 13 46.25 -34.27 -9.61
C CYS A 13 45.02 -33.45 -10.07
N ALA A 14 43.92 -34.09 -10.49
CA ALA A 14 42.68 -33.41 -10.85
C ALA A 14 41.99 -32.69 -9.64
N ALA A 15 42.12 -33.28 -8.43
CA ALA A 15 41.62 -32.66 -7.21
C ALA A 15 42.43 -31.41 -6.77
N LEU A 16 43.73 -31.36 -7.09
CA LEU A 16 44.60 -30.23 -6.78
C LEU A 16 44.40 -29.03 -7.74
N LEU A 17 43.83 -29.25 -8.93
CA LEU A 17 43.57 -28.18 -9.89
C LEU A 17 42.29 -27.33 -9.59
N ASN A 18 41.43 -27.80 -8.69
CA ASN A 18 40.27 -27.05 -8.26
C ASN A 18 40.52 -26.12 -7.06
N ALA A 19 41.74 -26.00 -6.55
CA ALA A 19 42.02 -25.34 -5.28
C ALA A 19 42.46 -23.85 -5.39
N CYS A 20 42.53 -23.28 -6.59
CA CYS A 20 42.97 -21.89 -6.75
C CYS A 20 42.04 -21.05 -7.61
N SER A 21 40.78 -20.88 -7.20
CA SER A 21 40.08 -19.66 -7.59
C SER A 21 40.64 -18.54 -6.72
N PRO A 22 41.21 -17.47 -7.31
CA PRO A 22 41.66 -16.34 -6.50
C PRO A 22 40.45 -15.79 -5.71
N ALA A 23 40.61 -15.69 -4.41
CA ALA A 23 39.57 -15.10 -3.54
C ALA A 23 39.30 -13.66 -4.03
N LEU A 24 38.02 -13.32 -4.22
CA LEU A 24 37.63 -11.96 -4.52
C LEU A 24 38.02 -11.08 -3.30
N ILE A 25 38.91 -10.11 -3.53
CA ILE A 25 39.30 -9.15 -2.50
C ILE A 25 38.44 -7.90 -2.69
N ILE A 26 37.58 -7.62 -1.70
CA ILE A 26 36.77 -6.40 -1.65
C ILE A 26 37.32 -5.54 -0.53
N ASP A 27 37.68 -4.30 -0.85
CA ASP A 27 38.09 -3.29 0.11
C ASP A 27 36.90 -2.35 0.36
N ASP A 28 36.28 -2.46 1.54
CA ASP A 28 35.09 -1.71 1.99
C ASP A 28 35.44 -0.55 2.95
N ARG A 29 36.72 -0.16 3.06
CA ARG A 29 37.17 0.94 3.93
C ARG A 29 36.61 2.30 3.49
N TYR A 30 36.22 2.45 2.24
CA TYR A 30 35.68 3.69 1.69
C TYR A 30 34.22 3.51 1.33
N GLN A 31 33.36 4.39 1.85
CA GLN A 31 31.94 4.39 1.55
C GLN A 31 31.52 5.75 0.96
N ALA A 32 30.67 5.72 -0.06
CA ALA A 32 30.08 6.94 -0.61
C ALA A 32 29.11 7.58 0.40
N ARG A 33 29.15 8.90 0.53
CA ARG A 33 28.17 9.64 1.36
C ARG A 33 26.80 9.73 0.69
N SER A 34 26.77 9.81 -0.65
CA SER A 34 25.54 9.90 -1.43
C SER A 34 25.01 8.49 -1.68
N GLN A 35 24.22 7.99 -0.75
CA GLN A 35 23.52 6.71 -0.82
C GLN A 35 22.24 6.77 0.01
N ASP A 36 21.23 6.02 -0.40
CA ASP A 36 19.98 5.84 0.31
C ASP A 36 19.49 4.38 0.23
N SER A 37 18.40 4.09 0.93
CA SER A 37 17.76 2.79 0.81
C SER A 37 17.05 2.67 -0.53
N ARG A 38 17.14 1.49 -1.15
CA ARG A 38 16.35 1.14 -2.34
C ARG A 38 14.85 1.08 -2.04
N SER A 39 14.48 0.72 -0.80
CA SER A 39 13.09 0.66 -0.35
C SER A 39 12.64 2.06 0.05
N GLN A 40 11.68 2.61 -0.70
CA GLN A 40 11.14 3.95 -0.53
C GLN A 40 9.69 3.94 -0.02
N TYR A 41 9.01 2.80 -0.13
CA TYR A 41 7.62 2.63 0.25
C TYR A 41 7.44 1.39 1.13
N ILE A 42 6.39 1.41 1.93
CA ILE A 42 5.86 0.22 2.61
C ILE A 42 4.43 0.02 2.09
N VAL A 43 4.11 -1.20 1.66
CA VAL A 43 2.77 -1.54 1.16
C VAL A 43 2.12 -2.55 2.09
N LEU A 44 0.94 -2.21 2.59
CA LEU A 44 0.15 -3.01 3.51
C LEU A 44 -0.90 -3.82 2.76
N HIS A 45 -1.00 -5.10 3.11
CA HIS A 45 -1.90 -6.07 2.50
C HIS A 45 -2.68 -6.84 3.56
N TYR A 46 -3.74 -7.51 3.13
CA TYR A 46 -4.30 -8.64 3.85
C TYR A 46 -4.26 -9.90 2.98
N THR A 47 -4.11 -11.06 3.63
CA THR A 47 -3.88 -12.33 2.93
C THR A 47 -5.13 -12.96 2.29
N SER A 48 -6.33 -12.52 2.62
CA SER A 48 -7.62 -13.14 2.25
C SER A 48 -7.72 -14.63 2.64
N SER A 49 -7.00 -15.06 3.67
CA SER A 49 -6.97 -16.45 4.13
C SER A 49 -6.44 -16.55 5.57
N GLY A 50 -6.59 -17.72 6.21
CA GLY A 50 -5.98 -18.00 7.51
C GLY A 50 -4.48 -18.27 7.41
N PHE A 51 -3.80 -18.32 8.56
CA PHE A 51 -2.34 -18.32 8.69
C PHE A 51 -1.64 -19.40 7.87
N GLU A 52 -2.00 -20.67 8.02
CA GLU A 52 -1.31 -21.80 7.35
C GLU A 52 -1.35 -21.67 5.82
N ARG A 53 -2.52 -21.29 5.27
CA ARG A 53 -2.67 -21.07 3.83
C ARG A 53 -1.89 -19.85 3.37
N SER A 54 -1.87 -18.79 4.16
CA SER A 54 -1.12 -17.56 3.86
C SER A 54 0.38 -17.85 3.83
N LEU A 55 0.90 -18.53 4.86
CA LEU A 55 2.30 -18.93 4.94
C LEU A 55 2.69 -19.79 3.73
N HIS A 56 1.93 -20.85 3.44
CA HIS A 56 2.19 -21.70 2.28
C HIS A 56 2.16 -20.91 0.95
N THR A 57 1.20 -20.00 0.78
CA THR A 57 1.10 -19.18 -0.44
C THR A 57 2.32 -18.28 -0.61
N LEU A 58 2.78 -17.63 0.47
CA LEU A 58 3.87 -16.66 0.41
C LEU A 58 5.27 -17.30 0.37
N THR A 59 5.38 -18.61 0.70
CA THR A 59 6.67 -19.33 0.68
C THR A 59 6.81 -20.30 -0.48
N GLU A 60 5.69 -20.82 -1.02
CA GLU A 60 5.71 -21.94 -1.98
C GLU A 60 5.08 -21.59 -3.35
N LYS A 61 4.54 -20.36 -3.53
CA LYS A 61 3.92 -19.92 -4.79
C LYS A 61 4.67 -18.75 -5.42
N ASP A 62 4.18 -18.26 -6.58
CA ASP A 62 4.79 -17.19 -7.36
C ASP A 62 4.55 -15.78 -6.79
N VAL A 63 4.05 -15.69 -5.56
CA VAL A 63 3.87 -14.44 -4.80
C VAL A 63 4.62 -14.52 -3.49
N SER A 64 5.10 -13.39 -3.01
CA SER A 64 5.84 -13.32 -1.74
C SER A 64 5.69 -11.94 -1.09
N SER A 65 5.91 -11.85 0.20
CA SER A 65 6.00 -10.59 0.94
C SER A 65 7.23 -10.60 1.84
N HIS A 66 7.72 -9.43 2.23
CA HIS A 66 8.87 -9.35 3.13
C HIS A 66 8.47 -9.82 4.53
N TYR A 67 7.27 -9.44 4.96
CA TYR A 67 6.76 -9.79 6.27
C TYR A 67 5.35 -10.37 6.20
N LEU A 68 5.07 -11.28 7.12
CA LEU A 68 3.74 -11.80 7.43
C LEU A 68 3.50 -11.63 8.93
N ILE A 69 2.36 -11.01 9.32
CA ILE A 69 1.94 -10.87 10.71
C ILE A 69 0.75 -11.79 10.94
N SER A 70 0.86 -12.75 11.87
CA SER A 70 -0.23 -13.67 12.21
C SER A 70 -1.39 -12.97 12.92
N ASP A 71 -2.58 -13.57 12.85
CA ASP A 71 -3.83 -13.07 13.43
C ASP A 71 -4.02 -13.48 14.91
N HIS A 72 -3.41 -14.59 15.33
CA HIS A 72 -3.48 -15.08 16.70
C HIS A 72 -2.11 -14.97 17.36
N ASP A 73 -2.05 -14.34 18.55
CA ASP A 73 -0.80 -14.04 19.24
C ASP A 73 0.27 -13.52 18.28
N PRO A 74 0.12 -12.26 17.82
CA PRO A 74 0.76 -11.77 16.62
C PRO A 74 2.28 -11.95 16.62
N VAL A 75 2.76 -12.82 15.75
CA VAL A 75 4.18 -13.05 15.46
C VAL A 75 4.48 -12.43 14.11
N ILE A 76 5.60 -11.74 14.02
CA ILE A 76 6.11 -11.15 12.78
C ILE A 76 7.09 -12.14 12.16
N TYR A 77 6.74 -12.69 11.00
CA TYR A 77 7.59 -13.58 10.21
C TYR A 77 8.27 -12.77 9.12
N ARG A 78 9.59 -12.81 9.03
CA ARG A 78 10.35 -12.30 7.89
C ARG A 78 10.53 -13.42 6.88
N LEU A 79 9.90 -13.29 5.70
CA LEU A 79 9.91 -14.30 4.65
C LEU A 79 10.90 -13.97 3.53
N VAL A 80 11.09 -12.68 3.24
CA VAL A 80 12.06 -12.18 2.27
C VAL A 80 12.94 -11.13 2.94
N ASP A 81 14.23 -11.15 2.66
CA ASP A 81 15.16 -10.12 3.15
C ASP A 81 14.87 -8.78 2.46
N GLU A 82 14.91 -7.67 3.21
CA GLU A 82 14.51 -6.34 2.71
C GLU A 82 15.41 -5.80 1.60
N ASN A 83 16.63 -6.32 1.46
CA ASN A 83 17.51 -5.99 0.34
C ASN A 83 17.15 -6.73 -0.96
N ARG A 84 16.23 -7.68 -0.90
CA ARG A 84 15.70 -8.43 -2.04
C ARG A 84 14.32 -7.90 -2.43
N ARG A 85 13.89 -8.24 -3.64
CA ARG A 85 12.54 -7.92 -4.13
C ARG A 85 11.58 -9.04 -3.77
N ALA A 86 10.50 -8.73 -3.05
CA ALA A 86 9.34 -9.61 -2.90
C ALA A 86 8.29 -9.30 -4.00
N TRP A 87 7.42 -10.27 -4.27
CA TRP A 87 6.40 -10.19 -5.33
C TRP A 87 5.00 -10.00 -4.70
N HIS A 88 4.70 -8.77 -4.20
CA HIS A 88 3.48 -8.46 -3.47
C HIS A 88 2.61 -7.37 -4.11
N ALA A 89 3.20 -6.42 -4.83
CA ALA A 89 2.48 -5.26 -5.36
C ALA A 89 1.88 -5.51 -6.75
N GLY A 90 2.51 -6.38 -7.57
CA GLY A 90 2.13 -6.59 -8.96
C GLY A 90 2.19 -5.31 -9.80
N GLU A 91 1.31 -5.20 -10.79
CA GLU A 91 1.09 -3.96 -11.53
C GLU A 91 0.54 -2.90 -10.58
N SER A 92 1.25 -1.80 -10.46
CA SER A 92 1.02 -0.80 -9.42
C SER A 92 1.66 0.53 -9.81
N SER A 93 1.09 1.63 -9.32
CA SER A 93 1.60 2.97 -9.55
C SER A 93 1.39 3.87 -8.33
N TRP A 94 2.38 4.70 -8.02
CA TRP A 94 2.29 5.74 -6.99
C TRP A 94 3.28 6.88 -7.29
N ARG A 95 2.78 8.12 -7.31
CA ARG A 95 3.58 9.33 -7.62
C ARG A 95 4.43 9.15 -8.89
N GLY A 96 3.84 8.58 -9.95
CA GLY A 96 4.49 8.33 -11.22
C GLY A 96 5.49 7.16 -11.25
N ARG A 97 5.75 6.50 -10.12
CA ARG A 97 6.55 5.27 -10.07
C ARG A 97 5.67 4.06 -10.28
N THR A 98 6.03 3.20 -11.21
CA THR A 98 5.31 1.96 -11.52
C THR A 98 6.05 0.72 -11.00
N TRP A 99 5.36 -0.43 -10.91
CA TRP A 99 5.95 -1.71 -10.49
C TRP A 99 6.66 -1.65 -9.14
N LEU A 100 5.93 -1.26 -8.11
CA LEU A 100 6.49 -0.93 -6.79
C LEU A 100 7.21 -2.08 -6.08
N ASN A 101 7.10 -3.34 -6.53
CA ASN A 101 7.87 -4.45 -5.97
C ASN A 101 9.38 -4.17 -5.85
N SER A 102 9.95 -3.34 -6.75
CA SER A 102 11.38 -3.04 -6.77
C SER A 102 11.80 -1.96 -5.77
N SER A 103 10.86 -1.20 -5.23
CA SER A 103 11.10 -0.01 -4.39
C SER A 103 10.27 0.00 -3.10
N SER A 104 9.67 -1.13 -2.72
CA SER A 104 8.84 -1.22 -1.53
C SER A 104 9.16 -2.45 -0.69
N ILE A 105 8.73 -2.38 0.57
CA ILE A 105 8.65 -3.49 1.51
C ILE A 105 7.17 -3.85 1.66
N GLY A 106 6.80 -5.08 1.31
CA GLY A 106 5.44 -5.59 1.49
C GLY A 106 5.26 -6.20 2.88
N ILE A 107 4.14 -5.88 3.51
CA ILE A 107 3.73 -6.47 4.79
C ILE A 107 2.33 -7.04 4.62
N GLU A 108 2.22 -8.34 4.76
CA GLU A 108 0.96 -9.08 4.77
C GLU A 108 0.46 -9.26 6.21
N LEU A 109 -0.81 -9.00 6.43
CA LEU A 109 -1.48 -9.29 7.68
C LEU A 109 -2.46 -10.44 7.45
N VAL A 110 -2.39 -11.49 8.27
CA VAL A 110 -3.36 -12.58 8.18
C VAL A 110 -4.73 -12.05 8.55
N HIS A 111 -5.63 -12.04 7.58
CA HIS A 111 -7.00 -11.56 7.74
C HIS A 111 -7.85 -12.11 6.58
N PRO A 112 -9.09 -12.53 6.81
CA PRO A 112 -9.95 -13.14 5.78
C PRO A 112 -10.34 -12.17 4.64
N GLY A 113 -10.07 -10.88 4.78
CA GLY A 113 -10.49 -9.87 3.82
C GLY A 113 -11.97 -9.55 3.97
N TYR A 114 -12.69 -9.52 2.85
CA TYR A 114 -14.14 -9.32 2.86
C TYR A 114 -14.89 -10.61 2.55
N ILE A 115 -16.16 -10.65 2.97
CA ILE A 115 -17.10 -11.72 2.69
C ILE A 115 -18.28 -11.11 1.97
N ASP A 116 -18.50 -11.52 0.71
CA ASP A 116 -19.66 -11.09 -0.06
C ASP A 116 -20.92 -11.81 0.44
N GLN A 117 -21.96 -11.04 0.69
CA GLN A 117 -23.31 -11.47 0.98
C GLN A 117 -24.24 -11.01 -0.16
N ALA A 118 -25.46 -11.54 -0.24
CA ALA A 118 -26.37 -11.28 -1.35
C ALA A 118 -26.63 -9.77 -1.63
N SER A 119 -26.66 -8.94 -0.57
CA SER A 119 -27.00 -7.52 -0.67
C SER A 119 -25.91 -6.56 -0.17
N CYS A 120 -24.84 -7.08 0.42
CA CYS A 120 -23.79 -6.25 1.04
C CYS A 120 -22.47 -7.00 1.12
N ARG A 121 -21.41 -6.28 1.43
CA ARG A 121 -20.08 -6.81 1.65
C ARG A 121 -19.65 -6.56 3.11
N ARG A 122 -19.28 -7.65 3.82
CA ARG A 122 -18.85 -7.58 5.22
C ARG A 122 -17.34 -7.71 5.34
N TRP A 123 -16.73 -6.81 6.11
CA TRP A 123 -15.33 -6.92 6.54
C TRP A 123 -15.29 -7.31 8.02
N PRO A 124 -14.60 -8.39 8.40
CA PRO A 124 -14.32 -8.67 9.81
C PRO A 124 -13.47 -7.56 10.45
N PRO A 125 -13.57 -7.37 11.77
CA PRO A 125 -12.70 -6.43 12.48
C PRO A 125 -11.26 -6.94 12.55
N TRP A 126 -10.31 -6.02 12.71
CA TRP A 126 -8.90 -6.30 12.91
C TRP A 126 -8.61 -6.60 14.39
N ASP A 127 -7.68 -7.55 14.67
CA ASP A 127 -7.18 -7.76 16.05
C ASP A 127 -6.30 -6.56 16.45
N PRO A 128 -6.62 -5.84 17.55
CA PRO A 128 -5.81 -4.71 18.00
C PRO A 128 -4.35 -5.06 18.24
N ARG A 129 -4.05 -6.28 18.72
CA ARG A 129 -2.67 -6.75 18.97
C ARG A 129 -1.87 -6.90 17.67
N GLN A 130 -2.54 -7.32 16.58
CA GLN A 130 -1.92 -7.40 15.26
C GLN A 130 -1.55 -5.99 14.75
N ILE A 131 -2.40 -5.00 14.97
CA ILE A 131 -2.13 -3.61 14.62
C ILE A 131 -1.00 -3.01 15.47
N GLU A 132 -0.94 -3.31 16.77
CA GLU A 132 0.19 -2.92 17.61
C GLU A 132 1.52 -3.52 17.13
N ALA A 133 1.53 -4.80 16.73
CA ALA A 133 2.70 -5.45 16.15
C ALA A 133 3.12 -4.78 14.83
N LEU A 134 2.15 -4.45 13.96
CA LEU A 134 2.39 -3.70 12.74
C LEU A 134 3.01 -2.33 13.01
N ILE A 135 2.49 -1.55 13.95
CA ILE A 135 3.01 -0.22 14.29
C ILE A 135 4.46 -0.30 14.75
N ARG A 136 4.82 -1.31 15.56
CA ARG A 136 6.23 -1.53 15.97
C ARG A 136 7.12 -1.85 14.78
N LEU A 137 6.66 -2.72 13.88
CA LEU A 137 7.41 -3.08 12.68
C LEU A 137 7.58 -1.87 11.74
N LEU A 138 6.53 -1.08 11.54
CA LEU A 138 6.59 0.14 10.71
C LEU A 138 7.64 1.13 11.23
N ARG A 139 7.68 1.40 12.54
CA ARG A 139 8.69 2.29 13.14
C ARG A 139 10.12 1.79 12.90
N ASP A 140 10.35 0.50 13.07
CA ASP A 140 11.65 -0.11 12.86
C ASP A 140 12.10 -0.01 11.39
N ILE A 141 11.21 -0.38 10.45
CA ILE A 141 11.50 -0.26 9.01
C ILE A 141 11.74 1.19 8.60
N GLN A 142 10.87 2.11 9.04
CA GLN A 142 10.99 3.54 8.72
C GLN A 142 12.34 4.11 9.23
N GLN A 143 12.73 3.75 10.44
CA GLN A 143 14.00 4.20 11.01
C GLN A 143 15.20 3.66 10.24
N ARG A 144 15.20 2.38 9.87
CA ARG A 144 16.33 1.73 9.17
C ARG A 144 16.47 2.18 7.71
N HIS A 145 15.36 2.43 7.03
CA HIS A 145 15.35 2.76 5.60
C HIS A 145 15.13 4.25 5.30
N GLY A 146 14.84 5.08 6.31
CA GLY A 146 14.50 6.48 6.11
C GLY A 146 13.17 6.69 5.38
N ILE A 147 12.22 5.75 5.49
CA ILE A 147 10.92 5.84 4.83
C ILE A 147 10.01 6.77 5.62
N SER A 148 9.55 7.86 4.99
CA SER A 148 8.64 8.79 5.64
C SER A 148 7.23 8.22 5.79
N PRO A 149 6.45 8.67 6.81
CA PRO A 149 5.10 8.18 7.06
C PRO A 149 4.12 8.32 5.87
N GLU A 150 4.34 9.28 4.99
CA GLU A 150 3.54 9.48 3.77
C GLU A 150 3.74 8.38 2.71
N ASN A 151 4.79 7.56 2.86
CA ASN A 151 5.12 6.46 1.97
C ASN A 151 4.67 5.09 2.53
N VAL A 152 3.84 5.08 3.58
CA VAL A 152 3.12 3.89 4.05
C VAL A 152 1.76 3.85 3.35
N LEU A 153 1.57 2.87 2.48
CA LEU A 153 0.49 2.78 1.50
C LEU A 153 -0.30 1.48 1.69
N GLY A 154 -1.58 1.51 1.37
CA GLY A 154 -2.36 0.30 1.15
C GLY A 154 -2.17 -0.24 -0.27
N HIS A 155 -2.41 -1.52 -0.49
CA HIS A 155 -2.42 -2.08 -1.85
C HIS A 155 -3.46 -1.40 -2.74
N SER A 156 -4.62 -1.05 -2.18
CA SER A 156 -5.65 -0.26 -2.86
C SER A 156 -5.19 1.14 -3.26
N ASP A 157 -4.22 1.74 -2.55
CA ASP A 157 -3.68 3.05 -2.95
C ASP A 157 -2.88 2.94 -4.25
N ILE A 158 -2.11 1.88 -4.43
CA ILE A 158 -1.19 1.71 -5.56
C ILE A 158 -1.78 0.90 -6.73
N ALA A 159 -2.92 0.24 -6.52
CA ALA A 159 -3.57 -0.59 -7.53
C ALA A 159 -5.11 -0.53 -7.42
N PRO A 160 -5.73 0.67 -7.40
CA PRO A 160 -7.16 0.87 -7.10
C PRO A 160 -8.09 0.18 -8.09
N GLN A 161 -7.61 -0.14 -9.30
CA GLN A 161 -8.43 -0.80 -10.33
C GLN A 161 -8.66 -2.29 -10.07
N ARG A 162 -7.88 -2.92 -9.17
CA ARG A 162 -7.88 -4.37 -8.96
C ARG A 162 -7.80 -4.81 -7.50
N LYS A 163 -7.53 -3.88 -6.57
CA LYS A 163 -7.25 -4.18 -5.17
C LYS A 163 -8.07 -3.32 -4.22
N VAL A 164 -8.45 -3.92 -3.09
CA VAL A 164 -9.20 -3.24 -2.02
C VAL A 164 -8.53 -3.40 -0.65
N ASP A 165 -7.47 -4.22 -0.56
CA ASP A 165 -6.71 -4.40 0.70
C ASP A 165 -5.88 -3.14 1.05
N PRO A 166 -5.74 -2.80 2.35
CA PRO A 166 -6.18 -3.52 3.53
C PRO A 166 -7.66 -3.33 3.91
N GLY A 167 -8.47 -2.62 3.09
CA GLY A 167 -9.90 -2.46 3.23
C GLY A 167 -10.36 -1.34 4.17
N PRO A 168 -11.69 -1.06 4.20
CA PRO A 168 -12.23 0.12 4.88
C PRO A 168 -12.18 0.03 6.41
N LEU A 169 -12.15 -1.18 6.99
CA LEU A 169 -12.05 -1.33 8.45
C LEU A 169 -10.60 -1.38 8.95
N PHE A 170 -9.61 -1.24 8.04
CA PHE A 170 -8.22 -1.13 8.47
C PHE A 170 -8.02 0.16 9.27
N PRO A 171 -7.45 0.08 10.49
CA PRO A 171 -7.46 1.21 11.42
C PRO A 171 -6.36 2.24 11.12
N TRP A 172 -6.42 2.87 9.95
CA TRP A 172 -5.47 3.90 9.52
C TRP A 172 -5.27 5.00 10.56
N GLN A 173 -6.33 5.38 11.30
CA GLN A 173 -6.22 6.41 12.32
C GLN A 173 -5.24 6.04 13.44
N GLN A 174 -5.19 4.75 13.84
CA GLN A 174 -4.21 4.30 14.84
C GLN A 174 -2.77 4.43 14.35
N LEU A 175 -2.54 4.19 13.06
CA LEU A 175 -1.21 4.38 12.45
C LEU A 175 -0.84 5.86 12.35
N ILE A 176 -1.81 6.72 12.06
CA ILE A 176 -1.66 8.19 12.01
C ILE A 176 -1.33 8.73 13.41
N ASP A 177 -2.09 8.34 14.43
CA ASP A 177 -1.89 8.73 15.83
C ASP A 177 -0.52 8.25 16.37
N ALA A 178 -0.06 7.09 15.88
CA ALA A 178 1.26 6.54 16.19
C ALA A 178 2.41 7.23 15.43
N GLY A 179 2.11 8.13 14.48
CA GLY A 179 3.07 8.86 13.65
C GLY A 179 3.75 8.01 12.56
N VAL A 180 3.24 6.81 12.26
CA VAL A 180 3.80 5.92 11.24
C VAL A 180 3.08 5.98 9.88
N ALA A 181 1.97 6.70 9.81
CA ALA A 181 1.27 7.05 8.58
C ALA A 181 0.80 8.51 8.66
N VAL A 182 0.35 9.08 7.53
CA VAL A 182 -0.16 10.46 7.49
C VAL A 182 -1.67 10.49 7.29
N GLY A 183 -2.29 11.51 7.88
CA GLY A 183 -3.69 11.85 7.73
C GLY A 183 -3.90 13.33 7.41
N PRO A 184 -5.14 13.73 7.12
CA PRO A 184 -5.48 15.12 6.89
C PRO A 184 -5.29 15.94 8.17
N ASP A 185 -4.83 17.19 8.01
CA ASP A 185 -4.86 18.16 9.10
C ASP A 185 -6.32 18.45 9.50
N PRO A 186 -6.73 18.18 10.75
CA PRO A 186 -8.14 18.29 11.16
C PRO A 186 -8.66 19.73 11.11
N GLN A 187 -7.81 20.74 11.30
CA GLN A 187 -8.22 22.14 11.23
C GLN A 187 -8.46 22.56 9.79
N ARG A 188 -7.55 22.20 8.88
CA ARG A 188 -7.73 22.46 7.45
C ARG A 188 -8.96 21.76 6.90
N GLN A 189 -9.17 20.50 7.28
CA GLN A 189 -10.35 19.75 6.86
C GLN A 189 -11.65 20.44 7.30
N ARG A 190 -11.75 20.88 8.58
CA ARG A 190 -12.93 21.62 9.06
C ARG A 190 -13.15 22.94 8.30
N VAL A 191 -12.09 23.69 8.05
CA VAL A 191 -12.18 24.95 7.28
C VAL A 191 -12.71 24.67 5.86
N MET A 192 -12.16 23.68 5.18
CA MET A 192 -12.60 23.32 3.82
C MET A 192 -14.02 22.75 3.81
N GLN A 193 -14.40 21.93 4.80
CA GLN A 193 -15.75 21.41 4.94
C GLN A 193 -16.79 22.55 5.11
N HIS A 194 -16.46 23.52 5.93
CA HIS A 194 -17.32 24.72 6.13
C HIS A 194 -17.41 25.56 4.84
N TRP A 195 -16.29 25.81 4.17
CA TRP A 195 -16.26 26.62 2.94
C TRP A 195 -17.03 25.93 1.80
N LEU A 196 -16.90 24.62 1.65
CA LEU A 196 -17.65 23.86 0.65
C LEU A 196 -19.16 23.93 0.87
N GLY A 197 -19.62 23.90 2.14
CA GLY A 197 -21.06 24.05 2.46
C GLY A 197 -21.94 23.02 1.76
N GLY A 198 -21.44 21.78 1.58
CA GLY A 198 -22.14 20.70 0.88
C GLY A 198 -21.91 20.67 -0.64
N ARG A 199 -21.33 21.71 -1.24
CA ARG A 199 -21.03 21.76 -2.69
C ARG A 199 -19.90 20.77 -3.02
N ILE A 200 -19.95 20.18 -4.19
CA ILE A 200 -19.00 19.18 -4.67
C ILE A 200 -18.19 19.78 -5.81
N PRO A 201 -16.85 19.90 -5.72
CA PRO A 201 -16.02 20.36 -6.83
C PRO A 201 -16.18 19.49 -8.07
N ALA A 202 -15.86 20.05 -9.23
CA ALA A 202 -15.87 19.34 -10.51
C ALA A 202 -14.99 18.08 -10.47
N ILE A 203 -15.32 17.06 -11.26
CA ILE A 203 -14.57 15.80 -11.34
C ILE A 203 -13.11 16.04 -11.72
N SER A 204 -12.84 16.98 -12.61
CA SER A 204 -11.48 17.37 -13.00
C SER A 204 -10.63 17.83 -11.80
N TRP A 205 -11.24 18.52 -10.82
CA TRP A 205 -10.55 18.89 -9.60
C TRP A 205 -10.20 17.65 -8.74
N PHE A 206 -11.15 16.72 -8.55
CA PHE A 206 -10.88 15.48 -7.83
C PHE A 206 -9.75 14.68 -8.48
N GLN A 207 -9.80 14.53 -9.80
CA GLN A 207 -8.77 13.82 -10.55
C GLN A 207 -7.39 14.47 -10.35
N THR A 208 -7.31 15.80 -10.49
CA THR A 208 -6.05 16.52 -10.28
C THR A 208 -5.54 16.39 -8.84
N ALA A 209 -6.44 16.57 -7.86
CA ALA A 209 -6.04 16.48 -6.44
C ALA A 209 -5.64 15.08 -6.01
N LEU A 210 -6.29 14.03 -6.52
CA LEU A 210 -5.91 12.63 -6.31
C LEU A 210 -4.56 12.31 -6.97
N HIS A 211 -4.33 12.82 -8.19
CA HIS A 211 -3.04 12.71 -8.87
C HIS A 211 -1.93 13.38 -8.06
N ASP A 212 -2.14 14.61 -7.60
CA ASP A 212 -1.17 15.37 -6.81
C ASP A 212 -0.87 14.71 -5.45
N TRP A 213 -1.84 14.00 -4.90
CA TRP A 213 -1.62 13.17 -3.72
C TRP A 213 -0.73 11.96 -4.02
N GLY A 214 -0.89 11.35 -5.20
CA GLY A 214 -0.03 10.25 -5.66
C GLY A 214 -0.71 9.14 -6.46
N TYR A 215 -2.04 9.15 -6.56
CA TYR A 215 -2.76 8.13 -7.32
C TYR A 215 -2.52 8.24 -8.84
N GLU A 216 -2.50 7.10 -9.50
CA GLU A 216 -2.70 7.05 -10.95
C GLU A 216 -4.21 7.11 -11.22
N VAL A 217 -4.66 8.20 -11.84
CA VAL A 217 -6.07 8.49 -12.12
C VAL A 217 -6.20 9.16 -13.49
N PRO A 218 -7.27 8.88 -14.27
CA PRO A 218 -7.58 9.64 -15.49
C PRO A 218 -7.73 11.14 -15.21
N LEU A 219 -7.35 12.00 -16.15
CA LEU A 219 -7.42 13.47 -16.03
C LEU A 219 -8.38 14.13 -17.06
N HIS A 220 -9.37 13.39 -17.53
CA HIS A 220 -10.29 13.84 -18.59
C HIS A 220 -11.52 14.62 -18.10
N GLY A 221 -11.74 14.72 -16.77
CA GLY A 221 -12.84 15.49 -16.18
C GLY A 221 -14.17 14.76 -16.06
N GLU A 222 -14.24 13.47 -16.39
CA GLU A 222 -15.46 12.65 -16.30
C GLU A 222 -15.36 11.64 -15.16
N LEU A 223 -16.48 11.33 -14.50
CA LEU A 223 -16.58 10.29 -13.49
C LEU A 223 -16.82 8.93 -14.16
N ASP A 224 -15.75 8.34 -14.67
CA ASP A 224 -15.74 6.98 -15.19
C ASP A 224 -15.46 5.95 -14.07
N GLU A 225 -15.50 4.65 -14.40
CA GLU A 225 -15.25 3.60 -13.44
C GLU A 225 -13.81 3.62 -12.90
N ALA A 226 -12.83 4.03 -13.71
CA ALA A 226 -11.45 4.16 -13.28
C ALA A 226 -11.28 5.28 -12.23
N THR A 227 -11.85 6.43 -12.46
CA THR A 227 -11.90 7.54 -11.49
C THR A 227 -12.62 7.13 -10.22
N ARG A 228 -13.77 6.45 -10.36
CA ARG A 228 -14.56 5.95 -9.24
C ARG A 228 -13.78 4.98 -8.35
N ASN A 229 -12.98 4.09 -8.94
CA ASN A 229 -12.14 3.15 -8.21
C ASN A 229 -11.09 3.88 -7.36
N VAL A 230 -10.47 4.92 -7.90
CA VAL A 230 -9.49 5.74 -7.17
C VAL A 230 -10.15 6.51 -6.03
N VAL A 231 -11.31 7.14 -6.27
CA VAL A 231 -12.08 7.82 -5.22
C VAL A 231 -12.45 6.83 -4.10
N ALA A 232 -12.90 5.61 -4.45
CA ALA A 232 -13.22 4.58 -3.46
C ALA A 232 -12.01 4.15 -2.64
N ALA A 233 -10.84 3.97 -3.26
CA ALA A 233 -9.59 3.63 -2.55
C ALA A 233 -9.21 4.75 -1.57
N PHE A 234 -9.27 5.99 -2.00
CA PHE A 234 -9.06 7.16 -1.14
C PHE A 234 -10.05 7.20 0.03
N GLN A 235 -11.34 6.98 -0.24
CA GLN A 235 -12.38 6.95 0.79
C GLN A 235 -12.17 5.81 1.79
N MET A 236 -11.83 4.59 1.34
CA MET A 236 -11.53 3.47 2.25
C MET A 236 -10.43 3.82 3.25
N ARG A 237 -9.45 4.61 2.85
CA ARG A 237 -8.34 5.02 3.71
C ARG A 237 -8.71 6.16 4.65
N PHE A 238 -9.36 7.21 4.17
CA PHE A 238 -9.53 8.47 4.89
C PHE A 238 -10.96 8.74 5.37
N ARG A 239 -11.95 8.03 4.82
CA ARG A 239 -13.38 8.19 5.16
C ARG A 239 -14.13 6.85 5.02
N PRO A 240 -13.80 5.86 5.85
CA PRO A 240 -14.32 4.49 5.71
C PRO A 240 -15.83 4.34 5.94
N ALA A 241 -16.50 5.33 6.50
CA ALA A 241 -17.95 5.29 6.70
C ALA A 241 -18.75 5.23 5.38
N ARG A 242 -18.19 5.75 4.28
CA ARG A 242 -18.78 5.68 2.95
C ARG A 242 -17.66 5.67 1.90
N PHE A 243 -17.49 4.57 1.17
CA PHE A 243 -16.43 4.36 0.18
C PHE A 243 -16.97 3.83 -1.16
N ASP A 244 -18.13 4.35 -1.57
CA ASP A 244 -18.79 3.98 -2.83
C ASP A 244 -18.09 4.51 -4.10
N GLY A 245 -17.08 5.37 -3.91
CA GLY A 245 -16.34 5.99 -4.99
C GLY A 245 -17.07 7.18 -5.64
N LEU A 246 -18.19 7.61 -5.05
CA LEU A 246 -18.86 8.81 -5.49
C LEU A 246 -18.25 10.03 -4.80
N PRO A 247 -17.88 11.08 -5.56
CA PRO A 247 -17.39 12.34 -5.01
C PRO A 247 -18.44 13.01 -4.12
N ASP A 248 -18.00 13.55 -3.00
CA ASP A 248 -18.82 14.37 -2.11
C ASP A 248 -17.99 15.48 -1.43
N SER A 249 -18.67 16.38 -0.74
CA SER A 249 -18.01 17.53 -0.11
C SER A 249 -17.08 17.14 1.05
N GLU A 250 -17.34 16.04 1.75
CA GLU A 250 -16.48 15.55 2.81
C GLU A 250 -15.18 14.98 2.22
N THR A 251 -15.27 14.15 1.18
CA THR A 251 -14.11 13.64 0.45
C THR A 251 -13.27 14.78 -0.10
N ALA A 252 -13.91 15.83 -0.65
CA ALA A 252 -13.21 17.03 -1.14
C ALA A 252 -12.48 17.77 -0.01
N ALA A 253 -13.10 17.93 1.16
CA ALA A 253 -12.48 18.61 2.29
C ALA A 253 -11.26 17.86 2.83
N ILE A 254 -11.34 16.53 2.90
CA ILE A 254 -10.22 15.68 3.32
C ILE A 254 -9.06 15.79 2.32
N LEU A 255 -9.36 15.67 1.02
CA LEU A 255 -8.37 15.75 -0.04
C LEU A 255 -7.68 17.12 -0.10
N ALA A 256 -8.45 18.21 0.04
CA ALA A 256 -7.91 19.56 0.13
C ALA A 256 -7.02 19.78 1.37
N ALA A 257 -7.31 19.12 2.48
CA ALA A 257 -6.46 19.16 3.68
C ALA A 257 -5.15 18.41 3.51
N LEU A 258 -5.13 17.33 2.73
CA LEU A 258 -3.94 16.55 2.38
C LEU A 258 -3.08 17.21 1.30
N VAL A 259 -3.71 17.94 0.36
CA VAL A 259 -3.04 18.61 -0.77
C VAL A 259 -3.32 20.11 -0.71
N PRO A 260 -2.58 20.88 0.12
CA PRO A 260 -2.87 22.30 0.35
C PRO A 260 -2.87 23.18 -0.93
N GLY A 261 -2.08 22.81 -1.93
CA GLY A 261 -2.09 23.49 -3.23
C GLY A 261 -3.47 23.45 -3.91
N GLN A 262 -4.16 22.31 -3.83
CA GLN A 262 -5.49 22.12 -4.40
C GLN A 262 -6.58 22.84 -3.59
N ALA A 263 -6.41 22.98 -2.25
CA ALA A 263 -7.26 23.87 -1.46
C ALA A 263 -7.15 25.33 -1.93
N SER A 264 -5.92 25.80 -2.17
CA SER A 264 -5.69 27.18 -2.65
C SER A 264 -6.31 27.42 -4.02
N ILE A 265 -6.30 26.42 -4.91
CA ILE A 265 -6.95 26.51 -6.23
C ILE A 265 -8.46 26.71 -6.06
N LEU A 266 -9.14 25.91 -5.22
CA LEU A 266 -10.57 26.06 -4.98
C LEU A 266 -10.92 27.43 -4.38
N LEU A 267 -10.16 27.88 -3.39
CA LEU A 267 -10.41 29.12 -2.67
C LEU A 267 -10.22 30.37 -3.54
N ASN A 268 -9.31 30.31 -4.53
CA ASN A 268 -8.96 31.44 -5.38
C ASN A 268 -9.70 31.45 -6.73
N GLN A 269 -10.53 30.45 -7.05
CA GLN A 269 -11.33 30.45 -8.26
C GLN A 269 -12.47 31.45 -8.14
N SER A 270 -12.56 32.37 -9.09
CA SER A 270 -13.67 33.36 -9.18
C SER A 270 -15.03 32.72 -9.50
N ALA A 271 -15.03 31.58 -10.17
CA ALA A 271 -16.23 30.80 -10.52
C ALA A 271 -15.88 29.28 -10.48
N PRO A 272 -15.86 28.66 -9.28
CA PRO A 272 -15.62 27.23 -9.18
C PRO A 272 -16.70 26.44 -9.92
N GLN A 273 -16.28 25.41 -10.65
CA GLN A 273 -17.22 24.46 -11.26
C GLN A 273 -17.61 23.40 -10.21
N TRP A 274 -18.91 23.11 -10.17
CA TRP A 274 -19.48 22.16 -9.22
C TRP A 274 -20.01 20.93 -9.95
N PHE A 275 -19.84 19.78 -9.32
CA PHE A 275 -20.38 18.51 -9.80
C PHE A 275 -21.82 18.33 -9.30
N ASP A 276 -22.69 17.87 -10.20
CA ASP A 276 -24.05 17.48 -9.89
C ASP A 276 -24.14 15.94 -9.82
N PRO A 277 -24.31 15.36 -8.62
CA PRO A 277 -24.38 13.92 -8.48
C PRO A 277 -25.64 13.31 -9.14
N ASP A 278 -26.73 14.06 -9.27
CA ASP A 278 -27.98 13.55 -9.85
C ASP A 278 -27.89 13.40 -11.38
N ALA A 279 -26.93 14.08 -12.00
CA ALA A 279 -26.64 13.95 -13.42
C ALA A 279 -25.78 12.71 -13.78
N ASN A 280 -25.33 11.94 -12.78
CA ASN A 280 -24.43 10.81 -12.98
C ASN A 280 -25.13 9.47 -12.73
N SER A 281 -25.06 8.56 -13.72
CA SER A 281 -25.79 7.29 -13.74
C SER A 281 -24.94 6.04 -13.50
N LEU A 282 -23.79 6.15 -12.81
CA LEU A 282 -23.00 4.96 -12.49
C LEU A 282 -23.78 3.98 -11.61
N PRO A 283 -23.71 2.66 -11.90
CA PRO A 283 -24.45 1.67 -11.14
C PRO A 283 -24.00 1.66 -9.67
N PRO A 284 -24.92 1.40 -8.73
CA PRO A 284 -24.57 1.29 -7.31
C PRO A 284 -23.60 0.11 -7.09
N ARG A 285 -22.66 0.28 -6.14
CA ARG A 285 -21.81 -0.78 -5.63
C ARG A 285 -22.49 -1.46 -4.45
N LEU A 286 -22.12 -2.74 -4.20
CA LEU A 286 -22.53 -3.41 -2.97
C LEU A 286 -22.11 -2.58 -1.75
N PRO A 287 -23.04 -2.14 -0.91
CA PRO A 287 -22.73 -1.37 0.28
C PRO A 287 -22.02 -2.26 1.31
N PRO A 288 -21.31 -1.68 2.28
CA PRO A 288 -20.93 -2.41 3.48
C PRO A 288 -22.19 -2.91 4.19
N CYS A 289 -22.10 -4.12 4.79
CA CYS A 289 -23.18 -4.62 5.63
C CYS A 289 -23.30 -3.70 6.87
N SER A 290 -24.54 -3.44 7.31
CA SER A 290 -24.78 -2.68 8.55
C SER A 290 -24.15 -3.40 9.74
N ALA A 291 -23.64 -2.64 10.69
CA ALA A 291 -23.02 -3.18 11.92
C ALA A 291 -24.03 -3.89 12.84
N SER A 292 -25.35 -3.73 12.62
CA SER A 292 -26.40 -4.50 13.27
C SER A 292 -26.47 -5.88 12.62
N GLY A 293 -25.79 -6.86 13.24
CA GLY A 293 -25.81 -8.22 12.79
C GLY A 293 -27.24 -8.78 12.69
N ASP A 294 -27.48 -9.48 11.62
CA ASP A 294 -28.36 -10.64 11.56
C ASP A 294 -27.51 -11.88 11.28
#